data_2a41dc7b98e9f55a3c0b88aaff3a8fdf
#
_entry.id   2a41dc7b98e9f55a3c0b88aaff3a8fdf
#
_cell.length_a   1.000
_cell.length_b   1.000
_cell.length_c   1.000
_cell.angle_alpha   90.00
_cell.angle_beta   90.00
_cell.angle_gamma   90.00
#
_symmetry.space_group_name_H-M   'P 1'
#
loop_
_entity.id
_entity.type
_entity.pdbx_description
1 polymer ?
#
loop_
_entity_poly.entity_id
_entity_poly.type
_entity_poly.pdbx_seq_one_letter_code
_entity_poly.pdbx_strand_id
1 'polypeptide(L)'
;RSIDAVDKAGLRPLKINAVIMQDVNEDAILPLADFCLDHGYQLRFIEQMPLGPKHTWDRNKMVTQEAILAELRTRYTLTPDTDGDATAPATLWHVAKDTRQPGGSIGIIASVTAPFCATCDRTRITSDGQVRNCLFAKSERDPRSIMRGGGSDDDIVEAWTAEHLVNAHAHGINDEGFVQPERTM
;
A
#
# COMPACT_ATOMS: atom_id res chain seq x y z
N ARG A 1 12.65 12.13 14.34
CA ARG A 1 13.45 11.22 15.21
C ARG A 1 13.65 9.84 14.58
N SER A 2 12.59 9.14 14.12
CA SER A 2 12.77 7.80 13.53
C SER A 2 13.52 7.86 12.19
N ILE A 3 13.19 8.80 11.32
CA ILE A 3 13.88 9.02 10.04
C ILE A 3 15.36 9.32 10.29
N ASP A 4 15.68 10.22 11.22
CA ASP A 4 17.06 10.58 11.54
C ASP A 4 17.86 9.37 12.08
N ALA A 5 17.23 8.49 12.85
CA ALA A 5 17.87 7.30 13.38
C ALA A 5 18.19 6.28 12.27
N VAL A 6 17.23 6.07 11.34
CA VAL A 6 17.42 5.20 10.18
C VAL A 6 18.53 5.75 9.25
N ASP A 7 18.53 7.06 9.04
CA ASP A 7 19.52 7.76 8.24
C ASP A 7 20.92 7.62 8.83
N LYS A 8 21.08 7.88 10.13
CA LYS A 8 22.34 7.71 10.86
C LYS A 8 22.83 6.25 10.88
N ALA A 9 21.91 5.29 10.85
CA ALA A 9 22.24 3.87 10.77
C ALA A 9 22.66 3.42 9.35
N GLY A 10 22.60 4.31 8.34
CA GLY A 10 22.95 4.00 6.96
C GLY A 10 22.02 3.02 6.26
N LEU A 11 20.79 2.83 6.76
CA LEU A 11 19.82 1.91 6.18
C LEU A 11 19.22 2.52 4.90
N ARG A 12 19.57 1.96 3.77
CA ARG A 12 19.12 2.40 2.43
C ARG A 12 18.59 1.23 1.59
N PRO A 13 17.62 1.45 0.69
CA PRO A 13 16.87 2.70 0.48
C PRO A 13 15.85 2.95 1.60
N LEU A 14 15.71 4.21 2.03
CA LEU A 14 14.64 4.60 2.95
C LEU A 14 13.37 4.89 2.15
N LYS A 15 12.30 4.18 2.46
CA LYS A 15 10.97 4.35 1.86
C LYS A 15 10.01 4.93 2.90
N ILE A 16 9.36 6.04 2.56
CA ILE A 16 8.39 6.72 3.41
C ILE A 16 7.01 6.54 2.80
N ASN A 17 6.08 5.96 3.57
CA ASN A 17 4.70 5.78 3.16
C ASN A 17 3.82 6.79 3.90
N ALA A 18 2.94 7.48 3.15
CA ALA A 18 2.00 8.45 3.69
C ALA A 18 0.59 8.22 3.11
N VAL A 19 -0.37 7.94 3.97
CA VAL A 19 -1.79 7.93 3.58
C VAL A 19 -2.26 9.38 3.55
N ILE A 20 -2.84 9.80 2.42
CA ILE A 20 -3.40 11.15 2.27
C ILE A 20 -4.89 11.11 2.54
N MET A 21 -5.33 12.01 3.41
CA MET A 21 -6.72 12.12 3.83
C MET A 21 -7.18 13.58 3.74
N GLN A 22 -8.32 13.79 3.13
CA GLN A 22 -8.96 15.11 3.03
C GLN A 22 -9.21 15.69 4.43
N ASP A 23 -9.08 17.00 4.57
CA ASP A 23 -9.25 17.77 5.82
C ASP A 23 -8.28 17.37 6.95
N VAL A 24 -7.23 16.56 6.65
CA VAL A 24 -6.25 16.09 7.63
C VAL A 24 -4.82 16.44 7.23
N ASN A 25 -4.39 16.06 6.03
CA ASN A 25 -3.00 16.21 5.59
C ASN A 25 -2.84 16.32 4.07
N GLU A 26 -3.88 16.67 3.32
CA GLU A 26 -3.75 16.88 1.86
C GLU A 26 -2.81 18.03 1.51
N ASP A 27 -2.69 19.02 2.38
CA ASP A 27 -1.75 20.12 2.25
C ASP A 27 -0.27 19.71 2.45
N ALA A 28 -0.02 18.52 3.00
CA ALA A 28 1.32 17.98 3.17
C ALA A 28 1.90 17.32 1.91
N ILE A 29 1.16 17.18 0.81
CA ILE A 29 1.64 16.49 -0.40
C ILE A 29 2.93 17.11 -0.92
N LEU A 30 2.95 18.41 -1.20
CA LEU A 30 4.14 19.09 -1.70
C LEU A 30 5.27 19.20 -0.66
N PRO A 31 5.02 19.64 0.60
CA PRO A 31 6.07 19.69 1.61
C PRO A 31 6.74 18.33 1.87
N LEU A 32 5.97 17.25 1.86
CA LEU A 32 6.51 15.91 2.06
C LEU A 32 7.32 15.42 0.86
N ALA A 33 6.88 15.77 -0.36
CA ALA A 33 7.62 15.48 -1.58
C ALA A 33 8.96 16.22 -1.60
N ASP A 34 8.98 17.54 -1.33
CA ASP A 34 10.19 18.33 -1.20
C ASP A 34 11.15 17.68 -0.19
N PHE A 35 10.69 17.40 1.01
CA PHE A 35 11.50 16.80 2.06
C PHE A 35 12.13 15.46 1.63
N CYS A 36 11.35 14.58 1.01
CA CYS A 36 11.85 13.26 0.60
C CYS A 36 12.84 13.36 -0.56
N LEU A 37 12.59 14.20 -1.55
CA LEU A 37 13.47 14.41 -2.69
C LEU A 37 14.80 15.03 -2.25
N ASP A 38 14.79 16.03 -1.36
CA ASP A 38 15.99 16.69 -0.85
C ASP A 38 16.90 15.73 -0.09
N HIS A 39 16.32 14.72 0.59
CA HIS A 39 17.08 13.72 1.35
C HIS A 39 17.36 12.42 0.57
N GLY A 40 16.91 12.32 -0.68
CA GLY A 40 17.04 11.10 -1.48
C GLY A 40 16.23 9.92 -0.95
N TYR A 41 15.10 10.18 -0.27
CA TYR A 41 14.17 9.15 0.19
C TYR A 41 13.13 8.85 -0.87
N GLN A 42 12.65 7.60 -0.91
CA GLN A 42 11.56 7.21 -1.79
C GLN A 42 10.21 7.43 -1.07
N LEU A 43 9.48 8.46 -1.47
CA LEU A 43 8.14 8.72 -0.97
C LEU A 43 7.12 7.84 -1.70
N ARG A 44 6.11 7.33 -0.96
CA ARG A 44 4.95 6.64 -1.49
C ARG A 44 3.69 7.20 -0.86
N PHE A 45 2.86 7.83 -1.66
CA PHE A 45 1.51 8.20 -1.25
C PHE A 45 0.57 7.02 -1.37
N ILE A 46 -0.38 6.92 -0.47
CA ILE A 46 -1.34 5.81 -0.39
C ILE A 46 -2.74 6.39 -0.33
N GLU A 47 -3.63 5.92 -1.19
CA GLU A 47 -5.06 6.21 -1.07
C GLU A 47 -5.63 5.60 0.21
N GLN A 48 -6.44 6.37 0.92
CA GLN A 48 -7.10 5.90 2.13
C GLN A 48 -8.05 4.74 1.83
N MET A 49 -7.86 3.63 2.53
CA MET A 49 -8.72 2.44 2.46
C MET A 49 -9.65 2.37 3.69
N PRO A 50 -10.79 1.65 3.60
CA PRO A 50 -11.70 1.43 4.73
C PRO A 50 -11.14 0.41 5.74
N LEU A 51 -10.02 0.75 6.40
CA LEU A 51 -9.34 -0.11 7.40
C LEU A 51 -9.57 0.34 8.84
N GLY A 52 -10.26 1.47 9.04
CA GLY A 52 -10.60 2.02 10.35
C GLY A 52 -11.94 1.49 10.90
N PRO A 53 -12.48 2.13 11.93
CA PRO A 53 -13.81 1.81 12.43
C PRO A 53 -14.88 1.89 11.33
N LYS A 54 -15.92 1.07 11.43
CA LYS A 54 -17.04 1.10 10.49
C LYS A 54 -17.62 2.51 10.38
N HIS A 55 -18.03 2.90 9.17
CA HIS A 55 -18.63 4.22 8.86
C HIS A 55 -17.72 5.45 9.00
N THR A 56 -16.42 5.28 9.20
CA THR A 56 -15.46 6.40 9.25
C THR A 56 -14.83 6.72 7.89
N TRP A 57 -14.94 5.82 6.91
CA TRP A 57 -14.42 6.01 5.57
C TRP A 57 -15.53 6.45 4.62
N ASP A 58 -15.29 7.53 3.91
CA ASP A 58 -16.16 8.04 2.86
C ASP A 58 -15.39 8.11 1.54
N ARG A 59 -15.85 7.35 0.55
CA ARG A 59 -15.22 7.32 -0.77
C ARG A 59 -15.17 8.70 -1.44
N ASN A 60 -16.18 9.54 -1.21
CA ASN A 60 -16.26 10.87 -1.82
C ASN A 60 -15.27 11.87 -1.20
N LYS A 61 -14.73 11.56 -0.03
CA LYS A 61 -13.70 12.34 0.67
C LYS A 61 -12.29 11.78 0.50
N MET A 62 -12.13 10.77 -0.33
CA MET A 62 -10.83 10.18 -0.56
C MET A 62 -9.99 11.06 -1.49
N VAL A 63 -8.73 11.31 -1.13
CA VAL A 63 -7.76 11.94 -2.02
C VAL A 63 -7.22 10.87 -2.97
N THR A 64 -7.61 10.95 -4.23
CA THR A 64 -7.30 9.94 -5.26
C THR A 64 -5.89 10.11 -5.81
N GLN A 65 -5.37 9.07 -6.47
CA GLN A 65 -4.13 9.15 -7.24
C GLN A 65 -4.13 10.34 -8.20
N GLU A 66 -5.24 10.58 -8.89
CA GLU A 66 -5.37 11.69 -9.85
C GLU A 66 -5.20 13.04 -9.15
N ALA A 67 -5.84 13.23 -7.99
CA ALA A 67 -5.72 14.45 -7.19
C ALA A 67 -4.28 14.64 -6.69
N ILE A 68 -3.63 13.58 -6.19
CA ILE A 68 -2.22 13.63 -5.76
C ILE A 68 -1.31 14.01 -6.94
N LEU A 69 -1.51 13.41 -8.11
CA LEU A 69 -0.72 13.73 -9.30
C LEU A 69 -0.97 15.15 -9.79
N ALA A 70 -2.21 15.65 -9.74
CA ALA A 70 -2.53 17.02 -10.09
C ALA A 70 -1.78 18.01 -9.21
N GLU A 71 -1.78 17.78 -7.88
CA GLU A 71 -1.05 18.63 -6.94
C GLU A 71 0.47 18.58 -7.17
N LEU A 72 1.04 17.39 -7.33
CA LEU A 72 2.47 17.24 -7.62
C LEU A 72 2.89 17.92 -8.92
N ARG A 73 2.06 17.88 -9.97
CA ARG A 73 2.33 18.52 -11.28
C ARG A 73 2.32 20.03 -11.23
N THR A 74 1.79 20.65 -10.18
CA THR A 74 1.91 22.10 -9.98
C THR A 74 3.36 22.54 -9.76
N ARG A 75 4.22 21.61 -9.30
CA ARG A 75 5.61 21.89 -8.95
C ARG A 75 6.63 21.05 -9.72
N TYR A 76 6.31 19.80 -10.05
CA TYR A 76 7.25 18.85 -10.63
C TYR A 76 6.87 18.42 -12.04
N THR A 77 7.90 18.20 -12.87
CA THR A 77 7.72 17.43 -14.11
C THR A 77 7.81 15.94 -13.79
N LEU A 78 6.70 15.24 -13.98
CA LEU A 78 6.57 13.81 -13.66
C LEU A 78 6.45 12.99 -14.93
N THR A 79 7.22 11.90 -15.01
CA THR A 79 7.09 10.87 -16.04
C THR A 79 6.81 9.51 -15.40
N PRO A 80 5.84 8.72 -15.92
CA PRO A 80 5.59 7.40 -15.36
C PRO A 80 6.78 6.48 -15.57
N ASP A 81 7.07 5.63 -14.59
CA ASP A 81 7.99 4.51 -14.74
C ASP A 81 7.26 3.36 -15.44
N THR A 82 7.67 3.04 -16.67
CA THR A 82 7.07 1.96 -17.47
C THR A 82 7.79 0.63 -17.31
N ASP A 83 8.99 0.63 -16.72
CA ASP A 83 9.86 -0.52 -16.58
C ASP A 83 9.82 -1.12 -15.17
N GLY A 84 8.91 -0.61 -14.33
CA GLY A 84 8.76 -1.02 -12.94
C GLY A 84 8.23 -2.45 -12.78
N ASP A 85 8.42 -3.01 -11.59
CA ASP A 85 7.90 -4.32 -11.20
C ASP A 85 6.36 -4.30 -11.19
N ALA A 86 5.74 -5.09 -12.08
CA ALA A 86 4.28 -5.18 -12.21
C ALA A 86 3.58 -5.74 -10.95
N THR A 87 4.32 -6.39 -10.03
CA THR A 87 3.81 -6.90 -8.75
C THR A 87 3.92 -5.86 -7.64
N ALA A 88 4.68 -4.78 -7.87
CA ALA A 88 4.83 -3.73 -6.88
C ALA A 88 3.50 -2.98 -6.65
N PRO A 89 3.14 -2.68 -5.39
CA PRO A 89 1.88 -2.00 -5.09
C PRO A 89 1.87 -0.52 -5.51
N ALA A 90 3.02 0.08 -5.76
CA ALA A 90 3.16 1.49 -6.08
C ALA A 90 3.55 1.67 -7.54
N THR A 91 2.75 2.45 -8.27
CA THR A 91 3.20 3.02 -9.55
C THR A 91 4.21 4.12 -9.26
N LEU A 92 5.40 4.03 -9.85
CA LEU A 92 6.46 5.02 -9.68
C LEU A 92 6.36 6.12 -10.73
N TRP A 93 6.72 7.32 -10.32
CA TRP A 93 6.81 8.51 -11.15
C TRP A 93 8.19 9.13 -10.96
N HIS A 94 8.94 9.26 -12.04
CA HIS A 94 10.23 9.95 -12.03
C HIS A 94 10.00 11.46 -11.99
N VAL A 95 10.69 12.10 -11.04
CA VAL A 95 10.76 13.55 -10.92
C VAL A 95 11.99 14.03 -11.65
N ALA A 96 11.82 14.89 -12.65
CA ALA A 96 12.94 15.45 -13.38
C ALA A 96 13.80 16.33 -12.47
N LYS A 97 15.12 16.14 -12.53
CA LYS A 97 16.07 17.04 -11.89
C LYS A 97 16.08 18.38 -12.60
N ASP A 98 16.01 19.47 -11.85
CA ASP A 98 16.20 20.82 -12.36
C ASP A 98 17.11 21.64 -11.43
N THR A 99 17.18 22.98 -11.65
CA THR A 99 17.99 23.90 -10.85
C THR A 99 17.49 24.10 -9.42
N ARG A 100 16.27 23.68 -9.12
CA ARG A 100 15.58 23.89 -7.83
C ARG A 100 15.44 22.64 -7.02
N GLN A 101 15.56 21.46 -7.65
CA GLN A 101 15.32 20.17 -7.01
C GLN A 101 16.22 19.06 -7.54
N PRO A 102 16.64 18.13 -6.68
CA PRO A 102 17.62 17.08 -7.02
C PRO A 102 17.06 16.01 -7.97
N GLY A 103 15.75 15.94 -8.20
CA GLY A 103 15.11 14.84 -8.90
C GLY A 103 14.99 13.59 -8.02
N GLY A 104 14.32 12.56 -8.52
CA GLY A 104 14.11 11.32 -7.77
C GLY A 104 12.88 10.54 -8.25
N SER A 105 12.24 9.80 -7.34
CA SER A 105 11.02 9.07 -7.65
C SER A 105 9.99 9.19 -6.53
N ILE A 106 8.73 9.34 -6.93
CA ILE A 106 7.57 9.32 -6.03
C ILE A 106 6.67 8.17 -6.46
N GLY A 107 6.26 7.34 -5.50
CA GLY A 107 5.31 6.26 -5.72
C GLY A 107 3.90 6.67 -5.34
N ILE A 108 2.90 6.08 -6.01
CA ILE A 108 1.50 6.18 -5.59
C ILE A 108 0.92 4.77 -5.53
N ILE A 109 0.34 4.44 -4.39
CA ILE A 109 -0.37 3.19 -4.15
C ILE A 109 -1.87 3.49 -4.26
N ALA A 110 -2.39 3.37 -5.48
CA ALA A 110 -3.79 3.63 -5.79
C ALA A 110 -4.67 2.43 -5.44
N SER A 111 -4.74 2.12 -4.15
CA SER A 111 -5.40 0.91 -3.64
C SER A 111 -6.87 0.82 -3.98
N VAL A 112 -7.54 1.94 -4.26
CA VAL A 112 -8.97 2.03 -4.51
C VAL A 112 -9.28 2.39 -5.96
N THR A 113 -8.61 3.39 -6.53
CA THR A 113 -8.92 3.87 -7.88
C THR A 113 -8.26 3.04 -8.98
N ALA A 114 -7.10 2.45 -8.71
CA ALA A 114 -6.39 1.55 -9.63
C ALA A 114 -5.80 0.35 -8.87
N PRO A 115 -6.65 -0.57 -8.37
CA PRO A 115 -6.21 -1.68 -7.55
C PRO A 115 -5.31 -2.64 -8.32
N PHE A 116 -4.18 -3.02 -7.72
CA PHE A 116 -3.17 -3.94 -8.25
C PHE A 116 -3.40 -5.40 -7.82
N CYS A 117 -4.64 -5.75 -7.50
CA CYS A 117 -5.00 -7.06 -6.93
C CYS A 117 -4.71 -8.24 -7.85
N ALA A 118 -4.82 -8.05 -9.19
CA ALA A 118 -4.61 -9.12 -10.16
C ALA A 118 -3.18 -9.69 -10.14
N THR A 119 -2.20 -8.90 -9.73
CA THR A 119 -0.78 -9.29 -9.63
C THR A 119 -0.30 -9.39 -8.17
N CYS A 120 -1.21 -9.35 -7.20
CA CYS A 120 -0.87 -9.35 -5.79
C CYS A 120 -0.50 -10.76 -5.32
N ASP A 121 0.74 -10.92 -4.88
CA ASP A 121 1.33 -12.15 -4.34
C ASP A 121 1.44 -12.16 -2.80
N ARG A 122 0.84 -11.18 -2.13
CA ARG A 122 1.01 -10.97 -0.68
C ARG A 122 0.10 -11.86 0.12
N THR A 123 0.71 -12.61 1.02
CA THR A 123 0.02 -13.38 2.08
C THR A 123 0.31 -12.73 3.43
N ARG A 124 -0.62 -12.84 4.36
CA ARG A 124 -0.54 -12.28 5.70
C ARG A 124 -0.81 -13.34 6.73
N ILE A 125 -0.07 -13.26 7.82
CA ILE A 125 -0.34 -14.05 9.03
C ILE A 125 -0.83 -13.09 10.10
N THR A 126 -1.98 -13.38 10.68
CA THR A 126 -2.52 -12.61 11.80
C THR A 126 -1.80 -12.96 13.10
N SER A 127 -1.91 -12.11 14.13
CA SER A 127 -1.28 -12.36 15.44
C SER A 127 -1.76 -13.63 16.13
N ASP A 128 -2.94 -14.13 15.78
CA ASP A 128 -3.50 -15.40 16.28
C ASP A 128 -3.25 -16.58 15.32
N GLY A 129 -2.41 -16.37 14.27
CA GLY A 129 -1.89 -17.44 13.42
C GLY A 129 -2.81 -17.86 12.29
N GLN A 130 -3.77 -17.02 11.90
CA GLN A 130 -4.58 -17.24 10.70
C GLN A 130 -3.85 -16.72 9.46
N VAL A 131 -4.04 -17.38 8.32
CA VAL A 131 -3.51 -16.96 7.02
C VAL A 131 -4.60 -16.31 6.19
N ARG A 132 -4.27 -15.16 5.57
CA ARG A 132 -5.14 -14.38 4.71
C ARG A 132 -4.40 -13.97 3.43
N ASN A 133 -5.08 -14.01 2.31
CA ASN A 133 -4.56 -13.54 1.02
C ASN A 133 -4.77 -12.02 0.80
N CYS A 134 -5.69 -11.40 1.53
CA CYS A 134 -6.03 -9.98 1.38
C CYS A 134 -6.34 -9.33 2.73
N LEU A 135 -6.14 -8.01 2.85
CA LEU A 135 -6.61 -7.21 3.99
C LEU A 135 -8.13 -7.28 4.15
N PHE A 136 -8.85 -7.43 3.04
CA PHE A 136 -10.30 -7.49 2.95
C PHE A 136 -10.82 -8.92 2.79
N ALA A 137 -9.97 -9.94 3.01
CA ALA A 137 -10.41 -11.34 2.93
C ALA A 137 -11.58 -11.59 3.87
N LYS A 138 -12.60 -12.27 3.35
CA LYS A 138 -13.79 -12.70 4.11
C LYS A 138 -13.59 -14.06 4.76
N SER A 139 -12.58 -14.82 4.32
CA SER A 139 -12.16 -16.12 4.84
C SER A 139 -10.73 -16.07 5.34
N GLU A 140 -10.39 -17.02 6.16
CA GLU A 140 -9.02 -17.24 6.64
C GLU A 140 -8.78 -18.72 6.88
N ARG A 141 -7.52 -19.16 6.83
CA ARG A 141 -7.09 -20.53 7.13
C ARG A 141 -6.34 -20.56 8.43
N ASP A 142 -6.44 -21.66 9.16
CA ASP A 142 -5.80 -21.86 10.46
C ASP A 142 -4.64 -22.89 10.42
N PRO A 143 -3.48 -22.57 9.84
CA PRO A 143 -2.32 -23.46 9.85
C PRO A 143 -1.77 -23.66 11.24
N ARG A 144 -2.02 -22.74 12.17
CA ARG A 144 -1.62 -22.90 13.57
C ARG A 144 -2.28 -24.12 14.23
N SER A 145 -3.58 -24.32 14.00
CA SER A 145 -4.29 -25.48 14.54
C SER A 145 -3.78 -26.79 13.93
N ILE A 146 -3.44 -26.80 12.63
CA ILE A 146 -2.80 -27.93 11.97
C ILE A 146 -1.48 -28.27 12.67
N MET A 147 -0.59 -27.27 12.81
CA MET A 147 0.72 -27.45 13.46
C MET A 147 0.60 -27.94 14.90
N ARG A 148 -0.33 -27.37 15.68
CA ARG A 148 -0.52 -27.77 17.10
C ARG A 148 -1.25 -29.09 17.25
N GLY A 149 -2.00 -29.51 16.27
CA GLY A 149 -2.67 -30.81 16.20
C GLY A 149 -1.74 -31.95 15.75
N GLY A 150 -0.47 -31.66 15.48
CA GLY A 150 0.51 -32.66 15.01
C GLY A 150 0.39 -32.96 13.51
N GLY A 151 -0.22 -32.06 12.73
CA GLY A 151 -0.23 -32.12 11.28
C GLY A 151 1.18 -31.97 10.69
N SER A 152 1.37 -32.47 9.49
CA SER A 152 2.65 -32.42 8.77
C SER A 152 2.92 -31.04 8.19
N ASP A 153 4.17 -30.79 7.76
CA ASP A 153 4.53 -29.59 7.00
C ASP A 153 3.75 -29.51 5.67
N ASP A 154 3.46 -30.65 5.06
CA ASP A 154 2.66 -30.70 3.83
C ASP A 154 1.22 -30.24 4.06
N ASP A 155 0.61 -30.60 5.18
CA ASP A 155 -0.73 -30.10 5.54
C ASP A 155 -0.74 -28.58 5.72
N ILE A 156 0.33 -28.01 6.30
CA ILE A 156 0.50 -26.57 6.47
C ILE A 156 0.68 -25.88 5.10
N VAL A 157 1.51 -26.43 4.23
CA VAL A 157 1.73 -25.93 2.87
C VAL A 157 0.45 -25.98 2.05
N GLU A 158 -0.33 -27.06 2.15
CA GLU A 158 -1.61 -27.19 1.48
C GLU A 158 -2.60 -26.11 1.93
N ALA A 159 -2.74 -25.91 3.25
CA ALA A 159 -3.62 -24.87 3.80
C ALA A 159 -3.20 -23.46 3.36
N TRP A 160 -1.89 -23.18 3.33
CA TRP A 160 -1.35 -21.91 2.86
C TRP A 160 -1.61 -21.67 1.38
N THR A 161 -1.31 -22.67 0.56
CA THR A 161 -1.48 -22.61 -0.89
C THR A 161 -2.95 -22.48 -1.28
N ALA A 162 -3.84 -23.22 -0.59
CA ALA A 162 -5.27 -23.13 -0.82
C ALA A 162 -5.82 -21.73 -0.57
N GLU A 163 -5.33 -21.01 0.47
CA GLU A 163 -5.75 -19.63 0.72
C GLU A 163 -5.23 -18.67 -0.36
N HIS A 164 -4.02 -18.89 -0.86
CA HIS A 164 -3.45 -18.06 -1.92
C HIS A 164 -4.23 -18.24 -3.25
N LEU A 165 -4.60 -19.47 -3.60
CA LEU A 165 -5.34 -19.77 -4.84
C LEU A 165 -6.79 -19.25 -4.86
N VAL A 166 -7.38 -18.97 -3.70
CA VAL A 166 -8.72 -18.34 -3.59
C VAL A 166 -8.67 -16.83 -3.87
N ASN A 167 -7.49 -16.29 -4.21
CA ASN A 167 -7.34 -14.85 -4.44
C ASN A 167 -8.29 -14.38 -5.54
N ALA A 168 -9.38 -13.75 -5.15
CA ALA A 168 -10.29 -13.09 -6.07
C ALA A 168 -9.54 -11.94 -6.77
N HIS A 169 -9.84 -11.69 -8.04
CA HIS A 169 -9.17 -10.70 -8.88
C HIS A 169 -9.23 -9.26 -8.34
N ALA A 170 -9.91 -9.02 -7.22
CA ALA A 170 -9.97 -7.73 -6.53
C ALA A 170 -10.41 -7.89 -5.07
N HIS A 171 -10.05 -6.90 -4.23
CA HIS A 171 -10.47 -6.82 -2.82
C HIS A 171 -11.94 -6.45 -2.64
N GLY A 172 -12.72 -6.27 -3.71
CA GLY A 172 -14.15 -5.98 -3.69
C GLY A 172 -14.55 -4.57 -3.24
N ILE A 173 -13.61 -3.66 -2.93
CA ILE A 173 -13.94 -2.27 -2.50
C ILE A 173 -14.78 -1.53 -3.56
N ASN A 174 -14.61 -1.88 -4.83
CA ASN A 174 -15.29 -1.25 -5.96
C ASN A 174 -16.59 -1.97 -6.36
N ASP A 175 -16.89 -3.09 -5.73
CA ASP A 175 -18.07 -3.87 -6.03
C ASP A 175 -19.31 -3.25 -5.39
N GLU A 176 -20.46 -3.35 -6.08
CA GLU A 176 -21.74 -2.96 -5.51
C GLU A 176 -22.01 -3.77 -4.25
N GLY A 177 -22.41 -3.10 -3.17
CA GLY A 177 -22.67 -3.75 -1.89
C GLY A 177 -21.41 -4.14 -1.10
N PHE A 178 -20.25 -3.56 -1.39
CA PHE A 178 -19.06 -3.78 -0.57
C PHE A 178 -19.34 -3.55 0.91
N VAL A 179 -19.01 -4.54 1.72
CA VAL A 179 -19.08 -4.48 3.19
C VAL A 179 -17.69 -4.64 3.73
N GLN A 180 -17.28 -3.66 4.53
CA GLN A 180 -15.98 -3.71 5.22
C GLN A 180 -15.93 -4.94 6.13
N PRO A 181 -14.85 -5.77 6.07
CA PRO A 181 -14.70 -6.91 6.96
C PRO A 181 -14.77 -6.51 8.43
N GLU A 182 -15.38 -7.37 9.26
CA GLU A 182 -15.47 -7.11 10.71
C GLU A 182 -14.11 -7.08 11.39
N ARG A 183 -13.17 -7.86 10.86
CA ARG A 183 -11.80 -7.96 11.32
C ARG A 183 -10.87 -7.43 10.23
N THR A 184 -10.35 -6.23 10.43
CA THR A 184 -9.18 -5.73 9.71
C THR A 184 -7.92 -6.10 10.50
N MET A 185 -6.82 -6.41 9.79
CA MET A 185 -5.54 -6.76 10.41
C MET A 185 -4.87 -5.53 11.01
#